data_0ad025ad412baf36bbeaab42bc5c9434
#
_entry.id   0ad025ad412baf36bbeaab42bc5c9434
#
_cell.length_a   1.000
_cell.length_b   1.000
_cell.length_c   1.000
_cell.angle_alpha   90.00
_cell.angle_beta   90.00
_cell.angle_gamma   90.00
#
_symmetry.space_group_name_H-M   'P 1'
#
loop_
_entity.id
_entity.type
_entity.pdbx_description
1 polymer ?
#
loop_
_entity_poly.entity_id
_entity_poly.type
_entity_poly.pdbx_seq_one_letter_code
_entity_poly.pdbx_strand_id
1 'polypeptide(L)'
;MVVPEEVSHFRPINLCNVTYKIISKIMVNKLKLLMAKLISPYQNAFIQGRNIFDNILLAHEIIDTLKKKTDRKKGYGALKVDMCKSYDRVSWNFLKTVLISMSFGNYWVHRIMECVSSMQYALLLNGSPTHTFLPTRGVRQGDPISLYLFLLCANILSIALIQG
;
A
#
# COMPACT_ATOMS: atom_id res chain seq x y z
N MET A 1 -6.71 17.84 19.10
CA MET A 1 -5.67 17.82 18.03
C MET A 1 -4.35 17.62 18.73
N VAL A 2 -3.65 16.51 18.54
CA VAL A 2 -2.34 16.28 19.15
C VAL A 2 -1.33 17.14 18.41
N VAL A 3 -0.65 18.05 19.09
CA VAL A 3 0.43 18.87 18.51
C VAL A 3 1.60 17.93 18.26
N PRO A 4 2.15 17.87 17.03
CA PRO A 4 3.27 17.01 16.73
C PRO A 4 4.55 17.56 17.41
N GLU A 5 5.11 16.76 18.30
CA GLU A 5 6.32 17.10 19.07
C GLU A 5 7.61 16.55 18.42
N GLU A 6 7.48 15.49 17.62
CA GLU A 6 8.60 14.83 16.94
C GLU A 6 8.42 14.80 15.42
N VAL A 7 9.52 14.78 14.69
CA VAL A 7 9.52 14.63 13.21
C VAL A 7 8.78 13.36 12.78
N SER A 8 8.82 12.33 13.59
CA SER A 8 8.12 11.06 13.36
C SER A 8 6.59 11.19 13.31
N HIS A 9 6.02 12.24 13.93
CA HIS A 9 4.58 12.52 13.95
C HIS A 9 4.07 13.15 12.64
N PHE A 10 4.96 13.68 11.82
CA PHE A 10 4.59 14.24 10.52
C PHE A 10 4.50 13.16 9.45
N ARG A 11 3.57 13.37 8.52
CA ARG A 11 3.50 12.59 7.29
C ARG A 11 4.15 13.37 6.17
N PRO A 12 5.12 12.80 5.44
CA PRO A 12 5.72 13.50 4.32
C PRO A 12 4.70 13.68 3.20
N ILE A 13 4.60 14.91 2.68
CA ILE A 13 3.84 15.20 1.45
C ILE A 13 4.86 15.29 0.33
N ASN A 14 4.79 14.37 -0.62
CA ASN A 14 5.73 14.31 -1.73
C ASN A 14 5.19 15.07 -2.94
N LEU A 15 5.97 16.02 -3.43
CA LEU A 15 5.71 16.68 -4.68
C LEU A 15 6.42 15.93 -5.81
N CYS A 16 5.66 15.58 -6.85
CA CYS A 16 6.21 14.97 -8.06
C CYS A 16 6.13 15.98 -9.21
N ASN A 17 7.07 15.90 -10.14
CA ASN A 17 6.97 16.69 -11.34
C ASN A 17 5.78 16.21 -12.20
N VAL A 18 5.25 17.12 -13.04
CA VAL A 18 4.03 16.87 -13.82
C VAL A 18 4.22 15.74 -14.82
N THR A 19 5.36 15.69 -15.50
CA THR A 19 5.68 14.67 -16.50
C THR A 19 5.65 13.27 -15.87
N TYR A 20 6.28 13.13 -14.71
CA TYR A 20 6.26 11.87 -13.97
C TYR A 20 4.83 11.46 -13.56
N LYS A 21 4.01 12.41 -13.08
CA LYS A 21 2.61 12.14 -12.73
C LYS A 21 1.80 11.64 -13.93
N ILE A 22 2.05 12.17 -15.13
CA ILE A 22 1.37 11.73 -16.35
C ILE A 22 1.76 10.27 -16.65
N ILE A 23 3.06 9.94 -16.63
CA ILE A 23 3.56 8.58 -16.88
C ILE A 23 2.96 7.60 -15.84
N SER A 24 3.06 7.94 -14.57
CA SER A 24 2.51 7.15 -13.48
C SER A 24 0.99 6.92 -13.66
N LYS A 25 0.24 7.95 -14.08
CA LYS A 25 -1.19 7.85 -14.33
C LYS A 25 -1.55 6.95 -15.50
N ILE A 26 -0.76 6.98 -16.58
CA ILE A 26 -0.93 6.07 -17.72
C ILE A 26 -0.73 4.62 -17.28
N MET A 27 0.32 4.35 -16.48
CA MET A 27 0.59 3.03 -15.93
C MET A 27 -0.55 2.55 -15.02
N VAL A 28 -1.05 3.44 -14.15
CA VAL A 28 -2.21 3.17 -13.28
C VAL A 28 -3.45 2.79 -14.08
N ASN A 29 -3.77 3.50 -15.14
CA ASN A 29 -4.95 3.22 -15.94
C ASN A 29 -4.94 1.80 -16.52
N LYS A 30 -3.75 1.29 -16.89
CA LYS A 30 -3.58 -0.11 -17.34
C LYS A 30 -3.61 -1.10 -16.18
N LEU A 31 -2.91 -0.79 -15.08
CA LEU A 31 -2.84 -1.66 -13.90
C LEU A 31 -4.21 -1.82 -13.24
N LYS A 32 -5.00 -0.75 -13.17
CA LYS A 32 -6.33 -0.74 -12.56
C LYS A 32 -7.27 -1.79 -13.13
N LEU A 33 -7.18 -2.09 -14.43
CA LEU A 33 -8.00 -3.11 -15.09
C LEU A 33 -7.69 -4.54 -14.60
N LEU A 34 -6.49 -4.76 -14.11
CA LEU A 34 -6.02 -6.05 -13.63
C LEU A 34 -6.24 -6.25 -12.13
N MET A 35 -6.35 -5.16 -11.37
CA MET A 35 -6.39 -5.22 -9.90
C MET A 35 -7.51 -6.11 -9.35
N ALA A 36 -8.70 -6.06 -9.95
CA ALA A 36 -9.83 -6.88 -9.50
C ALA A 36 -9.57 -8.40 -9.61
N LYS A 37 -8.66 -8.80 -10.53
CA LYS A 37 -8.27 -10.21 -10.74
C LYS A 37 -7.06 -10.60 -9.87
N LEU A 38 -6.17 -9.64 -9.58
CA LEU A 38 -4.91 -9.91 -8.86
C LEU A 38 -5.06 -9.85 -7.34
N ILE A 39 -6.01 -9.05 -6.86
CA ILE A 39 -6.18 -8.77 -5.45
C ILE A 39 -7.28 -9.63 -4.84
N SER A 40 -6.99 -10.19 -3.66
CA SER A 40 -7.93 -10.98 -2.86
C SER A 40 -9.34 -10.37 -2.81
N PRO A 41 -10.41 -11.16 -2.86
CA PRO A 41 -11.78 -10.67 -2.77
C PRO A 41 -12.08 -9.95 -1.44
N TYR A 42 -11.29 -10.19 -0.40
CA TYR A 42 -11.45 -9.56 0.92
C TYR A 42 -10.89 -8.13 0.99
N GLN A 43 -10.10 -7.69 -0.01
CA GLN A 43 -9.60 -6.33 -0.11
C GLN A 43 -10.53 -5.50 -0.98
N ASN A 44 -11.30 -4.60 -0.37
CA ASN A 44 -12.27 -3.76 -1.08
C ASN A 44 -11.78 -2.34 -1.35
N ALA A 45 -10.92 -1.79 -0.47
CA ALA A 45 -10.44 -0.43 -0.63
C ALA A 45 -9.64 -0.25 -1.93
N PHE A 46 -9.96 0.81 -2.68
CA PHE A 46 -9.30 1.24 -3.92
C PHE A 46 -9.36 0.26 -5.10
N ILE A 47 -10.17 -0.77 -5.04
CA ILE A 47 -10.43 -1.69 -6.16
C ILE A 47 -11.73 -1.28 -6.86
N GLN A 48 -11.66 -1.12 -8.16
CA GLN A 48 -12.82 -0.70 -8.95
C GLN A 48 -13.95 -1.75 -8.84
N GLY A 49 -15.17 -1.27 -8.59
CA GLY A 49 -16.36 -2.11 -8.45
C GLY A 49 -16.51 -2.77 -7.07
N ARG A 50 -15.62 -2.48 -6.10
CA ARG A 50 -15.73 -2.95 -4.71
C ARG A 50 -16.05 -1.78 -3.78
N ASN A 51 -16.78 -2.07 -2.70
CA ASN A 51 -17.17 -1.08 -1.72
C ASN A 51 -16.47 -1.31 -0.38
N ILE A 52 -15.81 -0.29 0.15
CA ILE A 52 -15.12 -0.37 1.44
C ILE A 52 -16.10 -0.60 2.61
N PHE A 53 -17.36 -0.19 2.47
CA PHE A 53 -18.39 -0.42 3.49
C PHE A 53 -18.65 -1.90 3.73
N ASP A 54 -18.45 -2.77 2.75
CA ASP A 54 -18.60 -4.22 2.91
C ASP A 54 -17.62 -4.77 3.95
N ASN A 55 -16.38 -4.23 4.00
CA ASN A 55 -15.40 -4.61 5.02
C ASN A 55 -15.81 -4.12 6.42
N ILE A 56 -16.45 -2.96 6.50
CA ILE A 56 -16.94 -2.41 7.79
C ILE A 56 -18.07 -3.27 8.31
N LEU A 57 -19.04 -3.62 7.46
CA LEU A 57 -20.15 -4.50 7.82
C LEU A 57 -19.65 -5.87 8.26
N LEU A 58 -18.75 -6.48 7.50
CA LEU A 58 -18.14 -7.76 7.85
C LEU A 58 -17.43 -7.71 9.21
N ALA A 59 -16.67 -6.63 9.48
CA ALA A 59 -16.01 -6.46 10.77
C ALA A 59 -17.01 -6.36 11.93
N HIS A 60 -18.13 -5.66 11.74
CA HIS A 60 -19.21 -5.59 12.73
C HIS A 60 -19.85 -6.97 12.98
N GLU A 61 -20.16 -7.72 11.94
CA GLU A 61 -20.72 -9.06 12.06
C GLU A 61 -19.79 -10.03 12.79
N ILE A 62 -18.47 -9.97 12.49
CA ILE A 62 -17.46 -10.78 13.18
C ILE A 62 -17.42 -10.42 14.67
N ILE A 63 -17.38 -9.13 15.00
CA ILE A 63 -17.32 -8.68 16.41
C ILE A 63 -18.59 -9.11 17.16
N ASP A 64 -19.76 -8.96 16.56
CA ASP A 64 -21.03 -9.37 17.18
C ASP A 64 -21.14 -10.88 17.35
N THR A 65 -20.62 -11.63 16.40
CA THR A 65 -20.54 -13.10 16.48
C THR A 65 -19.61 -13.52 17.62
N LEU A 66 -18.44 -12.87 17.76
CA LEU A 66 -17.50 -13.14 18.83
C LEU A 66 -18.09 -12.84 20.21
N LYS A 67 -18.82 -11.74 20.36
CA LYS A 67 -19.52 -11.38 21.62
C LYS A 67 -20.57 -12.40 22.03
N LYS A 68 -21.26 -13.02 21.07
CA LYS A 68 -22.31 -14.03 21.31
C LYS A 68 -21.76 -15.43 21.58
N LYS A 69 -20.50 -15.69 21.23
CA LYS A 69 -19.88 -17.00 21.50
C LYS A 69 -19.53 -17.16 22.97
N THR A 70 -20.22 -18.07 23.64
CA THR A 70 -20.07 -18.38 25.08
C THR A 70 -19.34 -19.69 25.34
N ASP A 71 -18.69 -20.28 24.35
CA ASP A 71 -17.95 -21.52 24.52
C ASP A 71 -16.75 -21.33 25.47
N ARG A 72 -16.85 -21.92 26.67
CA ARG A 72 -15.82 -21.82 27.71
C ARG A 72 -14.54 -22.61 27.42
N LYS A 73 -14.55 -23.52 26.44
CA LYS A 73 -13.40 -24.40 26.13
C LYS A 73 -12.49 -23.86 25.04
N LYS A 74 -12.96 -22.97 24.19
CA LYS A 74 -12.17 -22.37 23.09
C LYS A 74 -12.31 -20.85 23.12
N GLY A 75 -11.20 -20.14 23.30
CA GLY A 75 -11.15 -18.69 23.14
C GLY A 75 -11.15 -18.31 21.66
N TYR A 76 -11.99 -17.35 21.27
CA TYR A 76 -11.98 -16.73 19.96
C TYR A 76 -11.60 -15.26 20.11
N GLY A 77 -10.82 -14.73 19.18
CA GLY A 77 -10.41 -13.34 19.19
C GLY A 77 -10.29 -12.77 17.80
N ALA A 78 -10.35 -11.46 17.68
CA ALA A 78 -10.04 -10.73 16.47
C ALA A 78 -8.75 -9.92 16.69
N LEU A 79 -7.80 -10.06 15.77
CA LEU A 79 -6.56 -9.29 15.78
C LEU A 79 -6.65 -8.18 14.74
N LYS A 80 -6.56 -6.93 15.19
CA LYS A 80 -6.41 -5.77 14.30
C LYS A 80 -4.93 -5.43 14.18
N VAL A 81 -4.40 -5.51 12.97
CA VAL A 81 -3.01 -5.14 12.67
C VAL A 81 -3.00 -3.78 11.96
N ASP A 82 -2.22 -2.83 12.50
CA ASP A 82 -1.96 -1.53 11.86
C ASP A 82 -0.49 -1.43 11.47
N MET A 83 -0.24 -1.16 10.19
CA MET A 83 1.11 -1.05 9.65
C MET A 83 1.56 0.41 9.65
N CYS A 84 2.34 0.79 10.65
CA CYS A 84 2.93 2.13 10.74
C CYS A 84 3.87 2.41 9.56
N LYS A 85 3.68 3.56 8.88
CA LYS A 85 4.50 4.02 7.75
C LYS A 85 4.68 2.96 6.66
N SER A 86 3.60 2.26 6.33
CA SER A 86 3.60 1.10 5.43
C SER A 86 4.17 1.41 4.04
N TYR A 87 3.90 2.59 3.48
CA TYR A 87 4.46 3.03 2.20
C TYR A 87 5.98 3.16 2.21
N ASP A 88 6.55 3.67 3.30
CA ASP A 88 8.00 3.89 3.44
C ASP A 88 8.77 2.58 3.66
N ARG A 89 8.06 1.51 4.04
CA ARG A 89 8.64 0.20 4.39
C ARG A 89 8.64 -0.82 3.27
N VAL A 90 8.02 -0.54 2.13
CA VAL A 90 8.00 -1.46 0.98
C VAL A 90 9.42 -1.70 0.48
N SER A 91 9.92 -2.93 0.61
CA SER A 91 11.20 -3.32 0.02
C SER A 91 11.09 -3.42 -1.49
N TRP A 92 12.01 -2.81 -2.23
CA TRP A 92 12.00 -2.86 -3.68
C TRP A 92 12.26 -4.26 -4.24
N ASN A 93 13.14 -5.04 -3.56
CA ASN A 93 13.37 -6.44 -3.94
C ASN A 93 12.10 -7.27 -3.74
N PHE A 94 11.40 -7.07 -2.62
CA PHE A 94 10.12 -7.74 -2.38
C PHE A 94 9.08 -7.34 -3.43
N LEU A 95 8.92 -6.05 -3.73
CA LEU A 95 8.01 -5.57 -4.77
C LEU A 95 8.32 -6.21 -6.12
N LYS A 96 9.60 -6.27 -6.52
CA LYS A 96 10.02 -6.92 -7.76
C LYS A 96 9.64 -8.40 -7.77
N THR A 97 9.88 -9.12 -6.68
CA THR A 97 9.50 -10.54 -6.55
C THR A 97 7.99 -10.72 -6.67
N VAL A 98 7.20 -9.86 -6.01
CA VAL A 98 5.73 -9.88 -6.10
C VAL A 98 5.25 -9.69 -7.54
N LEU A 99 5.80 -8.71 -8.26
CA LEU A 99 5.43 -8.47 -9.66
C LEU A 99 5.74 -9.68 -10.55
N ILE A 100 6.90 -10.30 -10.36
CA ILE A 100 7.29 -11.50 -11.12
C ILE A 100 6.38 -12.69 -10.77
N SER A 101 6.09 -12.93 -9.50
CA SER A 101 5.21 -14.02 -9.05
C SER A 101 3.77 -13.86 -9.55
N MET A 102 3.31 -12.64 -9.75
CA MET A 102 2.02 -12.32 -10.36
C MET A 102 2.05 -12.34 -11.89
N SER A 103 3.13 -12.87 -12.50
CA SER A 103 3.30 -13.02 -13.97
C SER A 103 3.27 -11.70 -14.75
N PHE A 104 3.71 -10.59 -14.14
CA PHE A 104 3.95 -9.38 -14.91
C PHE A 104 5.13 -9.59 -15.87
N GLY A 105 4.95 -9.19 -17.14
CA GLY A 105 6.02 -9.28 -18.13
C GLY A 105 7.24 -8.43 -17.75
N ASN A 106 8.45 -8.90 -18.12
CA ASN A 106 9.72 -8.27 -17.74
C ASN A 106 9.79 -6.78 -18.08
N TYR A 107 9.21 -6.36 -19.20
CA TYR A 107 9.13 -4.95 -19.59
C TYR A 107 8.38 -4.11 -18.55
N TRP A 108 7.23 -4.61 -18.07
CA TRP A 108 6.44 -3.93 -17.07
C TRP A 108 7.13 -3.87 -15.71
N VAL A 109 7.72 -5.00 -15.28
CA VAL A 109 8.50 -5.06 -14.04
C VAL A 109 9.62 -4.01 -14.08
N HIS A 110 10.38 -3.97 -15.18
CA HIS A 110 11.46 -2.99 -15.35
C HIS A 110 10.96 -1.56 -15.25
N ARG A 111 9.88 -1.20 -15.97
CA ARG A 111 9.32 0.15 -15.95
C ARG A 111 8.80 0.57 -14.58
N ILE A 112 8.11 -0.35 -13.88
CA ILE A 112 7.65 -0.08 -12.51
C ILE A 112 8.85 0.14 -11.59
N MET A 113 9.87 -0.70 -11.67
CA MET A 113 11.06 -0.57 -10.84
C MET A 113 11.83 0.71 -11.14
N GLU A 114 11.95 1.13 -12.40
CA GLU A 114 12.52 2.44 -12.75
C GLU A 114 11.75 3.58 -12.10
N CYS A 115 10.41 3.57 -12.17
CA CYS A 115 9.59 4.59 -11.53
C CYS A 115 9.81 4.66 -10.01
N VAL A 116 10.04 3.52 -9.36
CA VAL A 116 10.20 3.45 -7.90
C VAL A 116 11.61 3.79 -7.46
N SER A 117 12.65 3.31 -8.18
CA SER A 117 14.05 3.43 -7.77
C SER A 117 14.78 4.69 -8.28
N SER A 118 14.27 5.35 -9.32
CA SER A 118 14.88 6.56 -9.87
C SER A 118 14.59 7.84 -9.08
N MET A 119 13.86 7.72 -7.97
CA MET A 119 13.41 8.86 -7.18
C MET A 119 14.54 9.46 -6.36
N GLN A 120 14.63 10.81 -6.40
CA GLN A 120 15.45 11.61 -5.50
C GLN A 120 14.52 12.48 -4.65
N TYR A 121 14.88 12.68 -3.41
CA TYR A 121 14.15 13.54 -2.49
C TYR A 121 15.02 14.69 -1.99
N ALA A 122 14.40 15.85 -1.80
CA ALA A 122 14.91 16.94 -1.00
C ALA A 122 13.82 17.36 -0.02
N LEU A 123 14.16 17.66 1.20
CA LEU A 123 13.21 18.22 2.17
C LEU A 123 13.12 19.73 1.95
N LEU A 124 11.92 20.27 2.01
CA LEU A 124 11.71 21.71 2.00
C LEU A 124 11.60 22.19 3.45
N LEU A 125 12.63 22.91 3.92
CA LEU A 125 12.65 23.50 5.25
C LEU A 125 12.54 25.01 5.12
N ASN A 126 11.47 25.58 5.68
CA ASN A 126 11.22 27.03 5.62
C ASN A 126 11.33 27.62 4.21
N GLY A 127 10.82 26.90 3.20
CA GLY A 127 10.86 27.33 1.80
C GLY A 127 12.18 27.06 1.05
N SER A 128 13.21 26.55 1.72
CA SER A 128 14.51 26.22 1.09
C SER A 128 14.69 24.70 0.98
N PRO A 129 15.10 24.17 -0.19
CA PRO A 129 15.37 22.75 -0.34
C PRO A 129 16.69 22.37 0.35
N THR A 130 16.69 21.22 1.03
CA THR A 130 17.92 20.60 1.56
C THR A 130 18.71 19.90 0.46
N HIS A 131 19.87 19.32 0.83
CA HIS A 131 20.58 18.39 -0.05
C HIS A 131 19.67 17.22 -0.46
N THR A 132 19.82 16.77 -1.70
CA THR A 132 19.09 15.62 -2.22
C THR A 132 19.62 14.33 -1.62
N PHE A 133 18.71 13.38 -1.37
CA PHE A 133 19.06 12.04 -0.92
C PHE A 133 18.29 10.99 -1.73
N LEU A 134 18.85 9.79 -1.80
CA LEU A 134 18.28 8.64 -2.50
C LEU A 134 17.64 7.69 -1.49
N PRO A 135 16.38 7.33 -1.65
CA PRO A 135 15.78 6.27 -0.84
C PRO A 135 16.34 4.91 -1.24
N THR A 136 16.33 3.97 -0.33
CA THR A 136 16.72 2.57 -0.58
C THR A 136 15.53 1.62 -0.56
N ARG A 137 14.35 2.12 -0.21
CA ARG A 137 13.07 1.40 -0.13
C ARG A 137 11.92 2.40 -0.11
N GLY A 138 10.73 1.88 -0.10
CA GLY A 138 9.50 2.68 -0.01
C GLY A 138 8.92 3.01 -1.38
N VAL A 139 7.65 3.39 -1.36
CA VAL A 139 6.93 3.93 -2.51
C VAL A 139 6.44 5.33 -2.17
N ARG A 140 6.44 6.22 -3.16
CA ARG A 140 6.15 7.64 -2.93
C ARG A 140 4.71 7.87 -2.50
N GLN A 141 4.52 8.50 -1.35
CA GLN A 141 3.20 8.93 -0.90
C GLN A 141 2.72 10.10 -1.76
N GLY A 142 1.53 9.96 -2.36
CA GLY A 142 0.97 10.95 -3.31
C GLY A 142 1.24 10.67 -4.79
N ASP A 143 2.00 9.63 -5.11
CA ASP A 143 2.15 9.13 -6.48
C ASP A 143 0.98 8.20 -6.84
N PRO A 144 0.30 8.41 -8.00
CA PRO A 144 -0.81 7.58 -8.42
C PRO A 144 -0.54 6.07 -8.42
N ILE A 145 0.66 5.62 -8.82
CA ILE A 145 0.99 4.19 -8.90
C ILE A 145 1.27 3.57 -7.54
N SER A 146 1.77 4.35 -6.58
CA SER A 146 2.23 3.84 -5.29
C SER A 146 1.16 3.10 -4.51
N LEU A 147 -0.09 3.55 -4.59
CA LEU A 147 -1.23 2.89 -3.98
C LEU A 147 -1.39 1.45 -4.50
N TYR A 148 -1.34 1.26 -5.81
CA TYR A 148 -1.53 -0.05 -6.43
C TYR A 148 -0.37 -0.99 -6.15
N LEU A 149 0.87 -0.46 -6.16
CA LEU A 149 2.05 -1.24 -5.77
C LEU A 149 1.98 -1.69 -4.32
N PHE A 150 1.54 -0.81 -3.43
CA PHE A 150 1.31 -1.16 -2.04
C PHE A 150 0.23 -2.24 -1.90
N LEU A 151 -0.89 -2.13 -2.62
CA LEU A 151 -1.95 -3.14 -2.58
C LEU A 151 -1.47 -4.52 -3.06
N LEU A 152 -0.64 -4.58 -4.10
CA LEU A 152 -0.03 -5.84 -4.56
C LEU A 152 0.84 -6.47 -3.47
N CYS A 153 1.66 -5.67 -2.79
CA CYS A 153 2.49 -6.14 -1.68
C CYS A 153 1.65 -6.60 -0.47
N ALA A 154 0.64 -5.82 -0.10
CA ALA A 154 -0.24 -6.14 1.03
C ALA A 154 -1.09 -7.41 0.78
N ASN A 155 -1.45 -7.67 -0.49
CA ASN A 155 -2.18 -8.86 -0.88
C ASN A 155 -1.41 -10.16 -0.56
N ILE A 156 -0.09 -10.16 -0.69
CA ILE A 156 0.74 -11.32 -0.35
C ILE A 156 0.63 -11.64 1.15
N LEU A 157 0.61 -10.61 2.01
CA LEU A 157 0.38 -10.83 3.43
C LEU A 157 -1.00 -11.45 3.69
N SER A 158 -2.03 -10.96 3.01
CA SER A 158 -3.39 -11.53 3.13
C SER A 158 -3.43 -13.00 2.70
N ILE A 159 -2.76 -13.34 1.60
CA ILE A 159 -2.67 -14.74 1.12
C ILE A 159 -1.93 -15.61 2.15
N ALA A 160 -0.82 -15.14 2.68
CA ALA A 160 -0.04 -15.88 3.67
C ALA A 160 -0.83 -16.16 4.97
N LEU A 161 -1.66 -15.19 5.40
CA LEU A 161 -2.52 -15.37 6.58
C LEU A 161 -3.69 -16.35 6.37
N ILE A 162 -4.10 -16.58 5.11
CA ILE A 162 -5.17 -17.53 4.79
C ILE A 162 -4.62 -18.96 4.67
N GLN A 163 -3.36 -19.11 4.26
CA GLN A 163 -2.73 -20.41 4.01
C GLN A 163 -2.02 -21.01 5.25
N GLY A 164 -1.77 -20.21 6.29
CA GLY A 164 -1.16 -20.62 7.56
C GLY A 164 -2.19 -20.90 8.62
#